data_a1e221f00f3cf8140a39a34043443291
#
_entry.id   a1e221f00f3cf8140a39a34043443291
#
_cell.length_a   1.000
_cell.length_b   1.000
_cell.length_c   1.000
_cell.angle_alpha   90.00
_cell.angle_beta   90.00
_cell.angle_gamma   90.00
#
_symmetry.space_group_name_H-M   'P 1'
#
loop_
_entity.id
_entity.type
_entity.pdbx_description
1 polymer ?
#
loop_
_entity_poly.entity_id
_entity_poly.type
_entity_poly.pdbx_seq_one_letter_code
_entity_poly.pdbx_strand_id
1 'polypeptide(L)'
;ATGGSALSAEVTVMISGGFKAALEKLAPAWEKQTGNHLVVIPGPSMGKTPQAIPNRLARGEHADVVIMVGDALTSLEKAGRTQPDSRRELADSPIGVVVKAGAPLPAIHNADQLRATLLAAPSVAYSDSASGRYVSSTLFHTLGIDDAMQSKAQMVERIPVASEVAKGRYAIGFQQV
;
A
#
# COMPACT_ATOMS: atom_id res chain seq x y z
N ALA A 1 35.70 25.80 -25.28
CA ALA A 1 34.57 25.51 -24.37
C ALA A 1 34.24 24.02 -24.50
N THR A 2 34.78 23.21 -23.58
CA THR A 2 34.46 21.78 -23.48
C THR A 2 33.10 21.67 -22.78
N GLY A 3 32.05 21.55 -23.56
CA GLY A 3 30.75 21.20 -23.04
C GLY A 3 30.80 19.78 -22.52
N GLY A 4 30.98 19.60 -21.22
CA GLY A 4 30.78 18.33 -20.57
C GLY A 4 29.31 17.95 -20.69
N SER A 5 28.97 16.95 -21.48
CA SER A 5 27.65 16.35 -21.45
C SER A 5 27.45 15.78 -20.06
N ALA A 6 26.47 16.33 -19.33
CA ALA A 6 26.06 15.73 -18.08
C ALA A 6 25.64 14.27 -18.37
N LEU A 7 26.31 13.30 -17.72
CA LEU A 7 25.95 11.90 -17.84
C LEU A 7 24.56 11.71 -17.22
N SER A 8 23.62 11.16 -18.00
CA SER A 8 22.31 10.75 -17.47
C SER A 8 22.51 9.60 -16.48
N ALA A 9 21.84 9.68 -15.35
CA ALA A 9 21.83 8.63 -14.35
C ALA A 9 20.50 7.91 -14.37
N GLU A 10 20.52 6.61 -14.06
CA GLU A 10 19.32 5.86 -13.73
C GLU A 10 19.07 5.95 -12.23
N VAL A 11 17.85 6.26 -11.86
CA VAL A 11 17.39 6.26 -10.46
C VAL A 11 16.34 5.16 -10.32
N THR A 12 16.64 4.17 -9.50
CA THR A 12 15.76 3.04 -9.25
C THR A 12 14.89 3.32 -8.03
N VAL A 13 13.58 3.27 -8.22
CA VAL A 13 12.57 3.50 -7.18
C VAL A 13 11.74 2.24 -7.00
N MET A 14 11.79 1.67 -5.80
CA MET A 14 10.83 0.65 -5.39
C MET A 14 9.64 1.35 -4.75
N ILE A 15 8.44 1.07 -5.23
CA ILE A 15 7.25 1.83 -4.84
C ILE A 15 6.04 0.92 -4.60
N SER A 16 5.33 1.17 -3.51
CA SER A 16 4.04 0.54 -3.25
C SER A 16 2.90 1.23 -4.02
N GLY A 17 1.75 0.54 -4.13
CA GLY A 17 0.68 0.95 -5.03
C GLY A 17 0.04 2.31 -4.73
N GLY A 18 0.04 2.76 -3.48
CA GLY A 18 -0.68 3.98 -3.09
C GLY A 18 -0.18 5.27 -3.73
N PHE A 19 1.11 5.36 -4.05
CA PHE A 19 1.70 6.55 -4.66
C PHE A 19 2.18 6.33 -6.11
N LYS A 20 2.08 5.11 -6.61
CA LYS A 20 2.63 4.73 -7.93
C LYS A 20 2.05 5.56 -9.07
N ALA A 21 0.74 5.75 -9.11
CA ALA A 21 0.10 6.53 -10.16
C ALA A 21 0.54 8.00 -10.16
N ALA A 22 0.73 8.59 -8.98
CA ALA A 22 1.24 9.95 -8.86
C ALA A 22 2.69 10.05 -9.35
N LEU A 23 3.54 9.09 -8.98
CA LEU A 23 4.93 9.04 -9.45
C LEU A 23 4.99 8.94 -10.97
N GLU A 24 4.18 8.08 -11.58
CA GLU A 24 4.14 7.91 -13.04
C GLU A 24 3.73 9.18 -13.77
N LYS A 25 2.88 10.01 -13.17
CA LYS A 25 2.51 11.32 -13.74
C LYS A 25 3.61 12.37 -13.58
N LEU A 26 4.40 12.30 -12.53
CA LEU A 26 5.47 13.26 -12.23
C LEU A 26 6.76 12.91 -12.96
N ALA A 27 7.03 11.65 -13.23
CA ALA A 27 8.29 11.16 -13.77
C ALA A 27 8.70 11.80 -15.10
N PRO A 28 7.82 11.96 -16.12
CA PRO A 28 8.23 12.55 -17.39
C PRO A 28 8.80 13.97 -17.28
N ALA A 29 8.19 14.81 -16.46
CA ALA A 29 8.67 16.18 -16.25
C ALA A 29 10.02 16.18 -15.52
N TRP A 30 10.17 15.33 -14.51
CA TRP A 30 11.44 15.19 -13.79
C TRP A 30 12.56 14.67 -14.69
N GLU A 31 12.27 13.65 -15.52
CA GLU A 31 13.24 13.10 -16.48
C GLU A 31 13.68 14.16 -17.50
N LYS A 32 12.74 14.95 -18.00
CA LYS A 32 13.02 16.05 -18.92
C LYS A 32 13.88 17.15 -18.27
N GLN A 33 13.55 17.50 -17.03
CA GLN A 33 14.24 18.56 -16.28
C GLN A 33 15.66 18.17 -15.90
N THR A 34 15.88 16.92 -15.53
CA THR A 34 17.17 16.43 -14.99
C THR A 34 18.04 15.72 -16.01
N GLY A 35 17.47 15.20 -17.10
CA GLY A 35 18.15 14.31 -18.04
C GLY A 35 18.36 12.90 -17.48
N ASN A 36 17.86 12.60 -16.28
CA ASN A 36 17.97 11.29 -15.66
C ASN A 36 16.80 10.40 -16.06
N HIS A 37 16.97 9.09 -15.91
CA HIS A 37 15.94 8.09 -16.19
C HIS A 37 15.47 7.43 -14.89
N LEU A 38 14.17 7.34 -14.73
CA LEU A 38 13.54 6.68 -13.58
C LEU A 38 13.18 5.23 -13.90
N VAL A 39 13.71 4.31 -13.12
CA VAL A 39 13.36 2.89 -13.19
C VAL A 39 12.41 2.59 -12.03
N VAL A 40 11.17 2.25 -12.34
CA VAL A 40 10.12 2.02 -11.35
C VAL A 40 9.93 0.52 -11.14
N ILE A 41 10.11 0.08 -9.91
CA ILE A 41 9.88 -1.31 -9.50
C ILE A 41 8.72 -1.33 -8.51
N PRO A 42 7.51 -1.77 -8.92
CA PRO A 42 6.37 -1.84 -8.02
C PRO A 42 6.45 -3.05 -7.10
N GLY A 43 5.93 -2.90 -5.89
CA GLY A 43 5.80 -4.00 -4.95
C GLY A 43 5.10 -3.57 -3.67
N PRO A 44 4.49 -4.49 -2.92
CA PRO A 44 3.86 -4.17 -1.65
C PRO A 44 4.86 -3.62 -0.63
N SER A 45 4.36 -2.77 0.28
CA SER A 45 5.17 -2.25 1.38
C SER A 45 5.59 -3.32 2.39
N MET A 46 4.85 -4.41 2.45
CA MET A 46 5.11 -5.54 3.34
C MET A 46 4.37 -6.79 2.83
N GLY A 47 4.59 -7.91 3.49
CA GLY A 47 3.97 -9.17 3.12
C GLY A 47 5.00 -10.23 2.77
N LYS A 48 4.52 -11.43 2.44
CA LYS A 48 5.37 -12.60 2.19
C LYS A 48 5.77 -12.77 0.73
N THR A 49 5.19 -11.99 -0.17
CA THR A 49 5.49 -12.15 -1.60
C THR A 49 6.93 -11.77 -1.91
N PRO A 50 7.59 -12.43 -2.89
CA PRO A 50 8.93 -12.04 -3.31
C PRO A 50 9.01 -10.61 -3.84
N GLN A 51 7.90 -10.04 -4.31
CA GLN A 51 7.82 -8.68 -4.84
C GLN A 51 7.75 -7.61 -3.75
N ALA A 52 7.45 -7.97 -2.50
CA ALA A 52 7.40 -7.00 -1.40
C ALA A 52 8.74 -6.30 -1.25
N ILE A 53 8.71 -4.98 -1.08
CA ILE A 53 9.93 -4.15 -1.00
C ILE A 53 10.91 -4.66 0.05
N PRO A 54 10.49 -4.97 1.30
CA PRO A 54 11.43 -5.49 2.29
C PRO A 54 12.10 -6.79 1.87
N ASN A 55 11.38 -7.67 1.18
CA ASN A 55 11.93 -8.96 0.72
C ASN A 55 12.93 -8.77 -0.43
N ARG A 56 12.66 -7.83 -1.34
CA ARG A 56 13.61 -7.47 -2.41
C ARG A 56 14.92 -6.94 -1.83
N LEU A 57 14.84 -6.03 -0.87
CA LEU A 57 16.01 -5.47 -0.21
C LEU A 57 16.76 -6.52 0.60
N ALA A 58 16.05 -7.42 1.28
CA ALA A 58 16.64 -8.48 2.09
C ALA A 58 17.49 -9.47 1.25
N ARG A 59 17.12 -9.72 -0.01
CA ARG A 59 17.90 -10.58 -0.91
C ARG A 59 18.94 -9.83 -1.75
N GLY A 60 19.20 -8.55 -1.44
CA GLY A 60 20.26 -7.76 -2.05
C GLY A 60 19.90 -7.00 -3.32
N GLU A 61 18.61 -6.90 -3.68
CA GLU A 61 18.22 -6.01 -4.78
C GLU A 61 18.46 -4.56 -4.38
N HIS A 62 18.95 -3.76 -5.32
CA HIS A 62 19.30 -2.36 -5.08
C HIS A 62 18.12 -1.44 -5.43
N ALA A 63 17.92 -0.42 -4.60
CA ALA A 63 17.10 0.73 -4.90
C ALA A 63 17.77 2.01 -4.42
N ASP A 64 17.68 3.06 -5.22
CA ASP A 64 18.13 4.39 -4.82
C ASP A 64 17.13 5.06 -3.89
N VAL A 65 15.84 4.81 -4.13
CA VAL A 65 14.72 5.36 -3.37
C VAL A 65 13.69 4.27 -3.13
N VAL A 66 13.08 4.29 -1.95
CA VAL A 66 11.88 3.50 -1.66
C VAL A 66 10.73 4.45 -1.31
N ILE A 67 9.56 4.21 -1.87
CA ILE A 67 8.32 4.94 -1.55
C ILE A 67 7.31 3.91 -1.07
N MET A 68 6.96 3.98 0.20
CA MET A 68 6.18 2.94 0.84
C MET A 68 5.40 3.46 2.04
N VAL A 69 4.55 2.62 2.60
CA VAL A 69 3.75 2.96 3.78
C VAL A 69 4.65 3.26 4.97
N GLY A 70 4.31 4.30 5.73
CA GLY A 70 5.14 4.85 6.79
C GLY A 70 5.58 3.84 7.84
N ASP A 71 4.68 3.00 8.34
CA ASP A 71 5.02 2.01 9.36
C ASP A 71 6.00 0.96 8.84
N ALA A 72 5.85 0.55 7.59
CA ALA A 72 6.77 -0.38 6.95
C ALA A 72 8.15 0.27 6.72
N LEU A 73 8.18 1.55 6.35
CA LEU A 73 9.42 2.29 6.23
C LEU A 73 10.13 2.41 7.59
N THR A 74 9.38 2.67 8.65
CA THR A 74 9.95 2.71 10.02
C THR A 74 10.68 1.41 10.36
N SER A 75 10.13 0.27 9.97
CA SER A 75 10.79 -1.03 10.19
C SER A 75 12.11 -1.14 9.42
N LEU A 76 12.17 -0.65 8.19
CA LEU A 76 13.42 -0.62 7.41
C LEU A 76 14.45 0.33 8.01
N GLU A 77 14.02 1.48 8.51
CA GLU A 77 14.89 2.43 9.20
C GLU A 77 15.53 1.80 10.45
N LYS A 78 14.71 1.12 11.27
CA LYS A 78 15.19 0.42 12.47
C LYS A 78 16.16 -0.72 12.13
N ALA A 79 15.99 -1.34 10.97
CA ALA A 79 16.88 -2.40 10.50
C ALA A 79 18.17 -1.84 9.84
N GLY A 80 18.34 -0.52 9.76
CA GLY A 80 19.52 0.10 9.16
C GLY A 80 19.57 -0.02 7.63
N ARG A 81 18.41 -0.19 6.97
CA ARG A 81 18.32 -0.42 5.54
C ARG A 81 18.12 0.85 4.73
N THR A 82 17.99 1.98 5.37
CA THR A 82 17.80 3.29 4.73
C THR A 82 18.90 4.26 5.12
N GLN A 83 19.10 5.27 4.28
CA GLN A 83 20.01 6.36 4.59
C GLN A 83 19.45 7.14 5.80
N PRO A 84 20.23 7.36 6.89
CA PRO A 84 19.76 8.14 8.02
C PRO A 84 19.28 9.54 7.59
N ASP A 85 18.22 10.02 8.22
CA ASP A 85 17.65 11.35 8.01
C ASP A 85 17.16 11.66 6.59
N SER A 86 16.98 10.62 5.76
CA SER A 86 16.53 10.78 4.38
C SER A 86 15.01 10.73 4.20
N ARG A 87 14.27 10.33 5.23
CA ARG A 87 12.82 10.17 5.15
C ARG A 87 12.10 11.48 4.88
N ARG A 88 11.15 11.44 3.94
CA ARG A 88 10.22 12.55 3.65
C ARG A 88 8.81 12.01 3.51
N GLU A 89 7.87 12.65 4.18
CA GLU A 89 6.45 12.34 4.03
C GLU A 89 5.95 12.96 2.72
N LEU A 90 5.32 12.16 1.86
CA LEU A 90 4.86 12.59 0.54
C LEU A 90 3.34 12.78 0.49
N ALA A 91 2.58 11.89 1.11
CA ALA A 91 1.12 11.89 1.04
C ALA A 91 0.54 11.04 2.16
N ASP A 92 -0.72 11.32 2.49
CA ASP A 92 -1.54 10.41 3.28
C ASP A 92 -2.17 9.37 2.37
N SER A 93 -2.28 8.15 2.86
CA SER A 93 -2.89 7.05 2.11
C SER A 93 -3.99 6.41 2.94
N PRO A 94 -5.22 6.93 2.85
CA PRO A 94 -6.33 6.41 3.63
C PRO A 94 -6.78 5.04 3.13
N ILE A 95 -7.37 4.27 4.04
CA ILE A 95 -8.00 3.01 3.75
C ILE A 95 -9.51 3.26 3.65
N GLY A 96 -10.11 2.86 2.54
CA GLY A 96 -11.54 2.96 2.31
C GLY A 96 -12.23 1.62 2.42
N VAL A 97 -13.52 1.67 2.68
CA VAL A 97 -14.41 0.50 2.59
C VAL A 97 -15.02 0.48 1.20
N VAL A 98 -14.97 -0.69 0.55
CA VAL A 98 -15.53 -0.88 -0.79
C VAL A 98 -16.66 -1.90 -0.74
N VAL A 99 -17.68 -1.62 -1.53
CA VAL A 99 -18.81 -2.53 -1.78
C VAL A 99 -18.99 -2.67 -3.29
N LYS A 100 -19.71 -3.71 -3.70
CA LYS A 100 -20.00 -3.91 -5.13
C LYS A 100 -20.80 -2.74 -5.69
N ALA A 101 -20.50 -2.33 -6.92
CA ALA A 101 -21.26 -1.28 -7.61
C ALA A 101 -22.76 -1.60 -7.63
N GLY A 102 -23.59 -0.63 -7.24
CA GLY A 102 -25.03 -0.80 -7.11
C GLY A 102 -25.51 -1.30 -5.74
N ALA A 103 -24.62 -1.80 -4.90
CA ALA A 103 -24.98 -2.13 -3.53
C ALA A 103 -25.16 -0.86 -2.68
N PRO A 104 -26.03 -0.87 -1.65
CA PRO A 104 -26.18 0.26 -0.76
C PRO A 104 -24.87 0.64 -0.09
N LEU A 105 -24.55 1.93 -0.06
CA LEU A 105 -23.37 2.43 0.65
C LEU A 105 -23.63 2.35 2.16
N PRO A 106 -22.74 1.69 2.93
CA PRO A 106 -22.93 1.64 4.37
C PRO A 106 -22.66 3.00 5.02
N ALA A 107 -23.38 3.29 6.10
CA ALA A 107 -23.10 4.45 6.93
C ALA A 107 -21.92 4.10 7.86
N ILE A 108 -20.77 4.74 7.62
CA ILE A 108 -19.53 4.51 8.40
C ILE A 108 -18.88 5.83 8.80
N HIS A 109 -19.68 6.77 9.30
CA HIS A 109 -19.20 8.10 9.66
C HIS A 109 -18.45 8.15 11.00
N ASN A 110 -18.53 7.10 11.78
CA ASN A 110 -17.83 6.96 13.06
C ASN A 110 -17.51 5.49 13.36
N ALA A 111 -16.75 5.26 14.42
CA ALA A 111 -16.31 3.92 14.81
C ALA A 111 -17.47 2.98 15.13
N ASP A 112 -18.51 3.46 15.80
CA ASP A 112 -19.68 2.65 16.16
C ASP A 112 -20.44 2.17 14.91
N GLN A 113 -20.59 3.05 13.92
CA GLN A 113 -21.23 2.70 12.64
C GLN A 113 -20.39 1.72 11.84
N LEU A 114 -19.08 1.88 11.81
CA LEU A 114 -18.16 0.94 11.16
C LEU A 114 -18.24 -0.43 11.82
N ARG A 115 -18.22 -0.46 13.14
CA ARG A 115 -18.37 -1.70 13.92
C ARG A 115 -19.67 -2.41 13.58
N ALA A 116 -20.79 -1.70 13.61
CA ALA A 116 -22.10 -2.27 13.29
C ALA A 116 -22.16 -2.80 11.85
N THR A 117 -21.59 -2.07 10.88
CA THR A 117 -21.54 -2.49 9.49
C THR A 117 -20.74 -3.77 9.33
N LEU A 118 -19.58 -3.89 9.95
CA LEU A 118 -18.74 -5.08 9.87
C LEU A 118 -19.41 -6.29 10.56
N LEU A 119 -20.06 -6.07 11.70
CA LEU A 119 -20.78 -7.15 12.39
C LEU A 119 -21.96 -7.66 11.58
N ALA A 120 -22.63 -6.81 10.83
CA ALA A 120 -23.77 -7.18 9.98
C ALA A 120 -23.33 -7.78 8.64
N ALA A 121 -22.14 -7.50 8.16
CA ALA A 121 -21.67 -8.01 6.87
C ALA A 121 -21.51 -9.53 6.88
N PRO A 122 -21.94 -10.23 5.83
CA PRO A 122 -21.76 -11.69 5.74
C PRO A 122 -20.32 -12.11 5.48
N SER A 123 -19.53 -11.25 4.83
CA SER A 123 -18.12 -11.50 4.55
C SER A 123 -17.34 -10.19 4.44
N VAL A 124 -16.07 -10.22 4.84
CA VAL A 124 -15.17 -9.06 4.83
C VAL A 124 -13.82 -9.48 4.26
N ALA A 125 -13.26 -8.69 3.36
CA ALA A 125 -11.95 -8.96 2.78
C ALA A 125 -10.96 -7.84 3.11
N TYR A 126 -9.70 -8.22 3.28
CA TYR A 126 -8.58 -7.30 3.47
C TYR A 126 -7.35 -7.82 2.73
N SER A 127 -6.38 -6.95 2.47
CA SER A 127 -5.20 -7.31 1.70
C SER A 127 -4.14 -8.03 2.54
N ASP A 128 -3.16 -8.64 1.86
CA ASP A 128 -1.95 -9.20 2.48
C ASP A 128 -0.83 -8.16 2.67
N SER A 129 -1.08 -6.90 2.33
CA SER A 129 -0.12 -5.80 2.45
C SER A 129 -0.36 -4.95 3.71
N ALA A 130 0.22 -3.75 3.76
CA ALA A 130 0.17 -2.87 4.92
C ALA A 130 -1.26 -2.52 5.37
N SER A 131 -2.16 -2.23 4.42
CA SER A 131 -3.56 -1.92 4.75
C SER A 131 -4.26 -3.10 5.42
N GLY A 132 -4.06 -4.30 4.91
CA GLY A 132 -4.66 -5.51 5.47
C GLY A 132 -4.10 -5.85 6.85
N ARG A 133 -2.82 -5.62 7.09
CA ARG A 133 -2.22 -5.82 8.43
C ARG A 133 -2.80 -4.84 9.44
N TYR A 134 -2.98 -3.59 9.06
CA TYR A 134 -3.65 -2.62 9.92
C TYR A 134 -5.08 -3.06 10.26
N VAL A 135 -5.85 -3.44 9.25
CA VAL A 135 -7.24 -3.87 9.42
C VAL A 135 -7.34 -5.08 10.35
N SER A 136 -6.56 -6.12 10.07
CA SER A 136 -6.67 -7.39 10.81
C SER A 136 -6.06 -7.33 12.20
N SER A 137 -4.96 -6.64 12.40
CA SER A 137 -4.24 -6.62 13.67
C SER A 137 -4.62 -5.44 14.57
N THR A 138 -5.03 -4.32 13.99
CA THR A 138 -5.27 -3.08 14.76
C THR A 138 -6.74 -2.67 14.74
N LEU A 139 -7.34 -2.53 13.56
CA LEU A 139 -8.70 -2.01 13.45
C LEU A 139 -9.73 -2.95 14.11
N PHE A 140 -9.69 -4.24 13.79
CA PHE A 140 -10.63 -5.19 14.38
C PHE A 140 -10.48 -5.28 15.89
N HIS A 141 -9.26 -5.22 16.38
CA HIS A 141 -8.98 -5.23 17.81
C HIS A 141 -9.50 -3.95 18.49
N THR A 142 -9.25 -2.79 17.91
CA THR A 142 -9.72 -1.50 18.44
C THR A 142 -11.25 -1.42 18.47
N LEU A 143 -11.92 -2.01 17.48
CA LEU A 143 -13.37 -2.09 17.45
C LEU A 143 -13.94 -3.19 18.35
N GLY A 144 -13.10 -4.05 18.90
CA GLY A 144 -13.52 -5.16 19.76
C GLY A 144 -14.29 -6.27 19.03
N ILE A 145 -13.96 -6.51 17.76
CA ILE A 145 -14.67 -7.48 16.92
C ILE A 145 -13.80 -8.61 16.39
N ASP A 146 -12.63 -8.83 16.98
CA ASP A 146 -11.70 -9.89 16.55
C ASP A 146 -12.38 -11.25 16.40
N ASP A 147 -13.11 -11.65 17.42
CA ASP A 147 -13.76 -12.96 17.43
C ASP A 147 -14.81 -13.10 16.33
N ALA A 148 -15.63 -12.07 16.13
CA ALA A 148 -16.63 -12.06 15.06
C ALA A 148 -16.00 -12.09 13.67
N MET A 149 -14.84 -11.46 13.50
CA MET A 149 -14.15 -11.42 12.20
C MET A 149 -13.44 -12.72 11.86
N GLN A 150 -13.08 -13.56 12.83
CA GLN A 150 -12.41 -14.84 12.57
C GLN A 150 -13.20 -15.75 11.63
N SER A 151 -14.52 -15.74 11.70
CA SER A 151 -15.38 -16.61 10.89
C SER A 151 -15.74 -16.04 9.53
N LYS A 152 -15.54 -14.73 9.28
CA LYS A 152 -16.04 -14.08 8.06
C LYS A 152 -15.09 -13.08 7.40
N ALA A 153 -14.00 -12.71 8.05
CA ALA A 153 -12.97 -11.88 7.44
C ALA A 153 -11.88 -12.76 6.85
N GLN A 154 -11.44 -12.42 5.65
CA GLN A 154 -10.44 -13.21 4.94
C GLN A 154 -9.41 -12.32 4.25
N MET A 155 -8.16 -12.73 4.33
CA MET A 155 -7.05 -12.09 3.62
C MET A 155 -7.07 -12.50 2.15
N VAL A 156 -6.98 -11.51 1.26
CA VAL A 156 -6.85 -11.70 -0.18
C VAL A 156 -5.39 -11.50 -0.56
N GLU A 157 -4.77 -12.53 -1.12
CA GLU A 157 -3.36 -12.50 -1.52
C GLU A 157 -3.21 -12.10 -2.98
N ARG A 158 -2.23 -11.21 -3.25
CA ARG A 158 -1.69 -10.88 -4.58
C ARG A 158 -2.66 -10.24 -5.58
N ILE A 159 -3.91 -10.06 -5.25
CA ILE A 159 -4.91 -9.40 -6.09
C ILE A 159 -5.57 -8.27 -5.33
N PRO A 160 -6.02 -7.20 -6.02
CA PRO A 160 -6.72 -6.12 -5.35
C PRO A 160 -8.01 -6.62 -4.68
N VAL A 161 -8.20 -6.23 -3.43
CA VAL A 161 -9.41 -6.57 -2.69
C VAL A 161 -10.67 -6.10 -3.41
N ALA A 162 -10.62 -4.89 -3.99
CA ALA A 162 -11.74 -4.33 -4.75
C ALA A 162 -12.18 -5.23 -5.91
N SER A 163 -11.27 -5.94 -6.57
CA SER A 163 -11.60 -6.89 -7.64
C SER A 163 -12.45 -8.05 -7.14
N GLU A 164 -12.14 -8.58 -5.97
CA GLU A 164 -12.89 -9.68 -5.36
C GLU A 164 -14.28 -9.24 -4.88
N VAL A 165 -14.39 -8.02 -4.37
CA VAL A 165 -15.68 -7.42 -3.99
C VAL A 165 -16.53 -7.16 -5.25
N ALA A 166 -15.92 -6.64 -6.31
CA ALA A 166 -16.62 -6.40 -7.57
C ALA A 166 -17.19 -7.68 -8.20
N LYS A 167 -16.50 -8.80 -8.01
CA LYS A 167 -16.96 -10.13 -8.46
C LYS A 167 -18.02 -10.76 -7.55
N GLY A 168 -18.35 -10.11 -6.43
CA GLY A 168 -19.33 -10.61 -5.47
C GLY A 168 -18.83 -11.71 -4.54
N ARG A 169 -17.52 -11.93 -4.45
CA ARG A 169 -16.94 -12.96 -3.57
C ARG A 169 -16.96 -12.55 -2.11
N TYR A 170 -16.92 -11.25 -1.84
CA TYR A 170 -17.02 -10.67 -0.50
C TYR A 170 -18.01 -9.51 -0.51
N ALA A 171 -18.78 -9.35 0.56
CA ALA A 171 -19.76 -8.28 0.68
C ALA A 171 -19.09 -6.91 0.87
N ILE A 172 -18.03 -6.87 1.67
CA ILE A 172 -17.28 -5.66 2.00
C ILE A 172 -15.79 -5.97 1.89
N GLY A 173 -15.03 -4.98 1.42
CA GLY A 173 -13.57 -5.04 1.42
C GLY A 173 -12.96 -3.75 1.92
N PHE A 174 -11.73 -3.85 2.40
CA PHE A 174 -10.89 -2.70 2.73
C PHE A 174 -9.85 -2.54 1.62
N GLN A 175 -9.71 -1.33 1.14
CA GLN A 175 -8.80 -1.01 0.04
C GLN A 175 -8.09 0.30 0.33
N GLN A 176 -6.80 0.35 0.02
CA GLN A 176 -6.05 1.62 0.04
C GLN A 176 -6.55 2.51 -1.10
N VAL A 177 -6.82 3.76 -0.80
CA VAL A 177 -7.45 4.71 -1.75
C VAL A 177 -6.43 5.68 -2.30
#